data_e3ead83fd12edf35eb143e22cd7fcf47
#
_entry.id   e3ead83fd12edf35eb143e22cd7fcf47
#
_cell.length_a   1.000
_cell.length_b   1.000
_cell.length_c   1.000
_cell.angle_alpha   90.00
_cell.angle_beta   90.00
_cell.angle_gamma   90.00
#
_symmetry.space_group_name_H-M   'P 1'
#
loop_
_entity.id
_entity.type
_entity.pdbx_description
1 polymer ?
#
loop_
_entity_poly.entity_id
_entity_poly.type
_entity_poly.pdbx_seq_one_letter_code
_entity_poly.pdbx_strand_id
1 'polypeptide(L)'
;MKRRRSLITAVATVLTVGLLAGCGTPGQADTDALRAFTSMDEAYAAVDGVLGCDAEPAGEPITPADGGALTSEQKLCSENVQIDFYLNEDALQKALEIWTGSNQGEVHLARGRNWMVVDVTDVATGEPTTWDIEGLADRLNGEYSVAGA
;
A
#
# COMPACT_ATOMS: atom_id res chain seq x y z
N MET A 1 52.47 34.06 -58.59
CA MET A 1 51.86 34.33 -57.31
C MET A 1 50.46 33.76 -57.26
N LYS A 2 50.24 32.55 -56.73
CA LYS A 2 48.95 31.85 -56.73
C LYS A 2 48.46 31.70 -55.32
N ARG A 3 47.32 32.40 -55.00
CA ARG A 3 46.57 32.26 -53.77
C ARG A 3 45.81 30.94 -53.84
N ARG A 4 46.06 30.03 -52.89
CA ARG A 4 45.21 28.86 -52.66
C ARG A 4 44.26 29.19 -51.51
N ARG A 5 42.96 29.17 -51.81
CA ARG A 5 41.88 29.24 -50.84
C ARG A 5 41.61 27.84 -50.31
N SER A 6 41.79 27.62 -49.03
CA SER A 6 41.34 26.42 -48.36
C SER A 6 39.89 26.56 -47.97
N LEU A 7 39.08 25.65 -48.46
CA LEU A 7 37.66 25.47 -48.06
C LEU A 7 37.65 24.56 -46.80
N ILE A 8 37.14 25.10 -45.71
CA ILE A 8 36.87 24.34 -44.48
C ILE A 8 35.43 23.83 -44.59
N THR A 9 35.33 22.53 -44.74
CA THR A 9 34.01 21.84 -44.73
C THR A 9 33.63 21.58 -43.29
N ALA A 10 32.58 22.26 -42.80
CA ALA A 10 32.00 21.99 -41.49
C ALA A 10 31.05 20.79 -41.60
N VAL A 11 31.38 19.72 -40.90
CA VAL A 11 30.50 18.56 -40.74
C VAL A 11 29.59 18.83 -39.55
N ALA A 12 28.32 19.03 -39.82
CA ALA A 12 27.30 19.13 -38.80
C ALA A 12 26.84 17.71 -38.39
N THR A 13 27.21 17.28 -37.19
CA THR A 13 26.73 16.03 -36.61
C THR A 13 25.39 16.28 -35.96
N VAL A 14 24.33 15.78 -36.57
CA VAL A 14 22.97 15.78 -36.00
C VAL A 14 22.87 14.65 -34.99
N LEU A 15 22.82 14.97 -33.70
CA LEU A 15 22.44 14.04 -32.62
C LEU A 15 20.94 13.87 -32.61
N THR A 16 20.45 12.76 -33.13
CA THR A 16 19.08 12.30 -32.94
C THR A 16 18.92 11.74 -31.54
N VAL A 17 18.32 12.52 -30.63
CA VAL A 17 17.84 12.04 -29.32
C VAL A 17 16.58 11.23 -29.56
N GLY A 18 16.69 9.89 -29.50
CA GLY A 18 15.57 8.97 -29.52
C GLY A 18 14.80 9.07 -28.20
N LEU A 19 13.63 9.66 -28.23
CA LEU A 19 12.62 9.56 -27.16
C LEU A 19 12.06 8.14 -27.15
N LEU A 20 12.57 7.28 -26.28
CA LEU A 20 11.93 6.04 -25.92
C LEU A 20 10.70 6.39 -25.06
N ALA A 21 9.54 6.52 -25.72
CA ALA A 21 8.27 6.50 -25.04
C ALA A 21 8.04 5.07 -24.49
N GLY A 22 8.45 4.83 -23.25
CA GLY A 22 8.11 3.63 -22.53
C GLY A 22 6.61 3.64 -22.27
N CYS A 23 5.84 2.80 -22.98
CA CYS A 23 4.50 2.42 -22.58
C CYS A 23 4.60 1.68 -21.24
N GLY A 24 4.43 2.40 -20.15
CA GLY A 24 4.24 1.80 -18.84
C GLY A 24 2.92 1.04 -18.84
N THR A 25 2.98 -0.27 -18.70
CA THR A 25 1.84 -1.11 -18.41
C THR A 25 1.25 -0.64 -17.07
N PRO A 26 -0.06 -0.33 -16.97
CA PRO A 26 -0.66 -0.06 -15.67
C PRO A 26 -0.76 -1.40 -14.93
N GLY A 27 -0.09 -1.52 -13.82
CA GLY A 27 -0.34 -2.63 -12.95
C GLY A 27 0.90 -3.23 -12.32
N GLN A 28 0.75 -3.58 -11.14
CA GLN A 28 1.60 -4.07 -10.08
C GLN A 28 2.51 -2.96 -9.53
N ALA A 29 2.04 -2.37 -8.44
CA ALA A 29 2.90 -1.65 -7.54
C ALA A 29 4.09 -2.57 -7.23
N ASP A 30 5.29 -2.06 -7.45
CA ASP A 30 6.51 -2.76 -7.09
C ASP A 30 6.45 -2.97 -5.58
N THR A 31 6.18 -4.21 -5.14
CA THR A 31 6.01 -4.52 -3.71
C THR A 31 7.24 -4.15 -2.90
N ASP A 32 8.41 -4.11 -3.55
CA ASP A 32 9.65 -3.63 -2.94
C ASP A 32 9.63 -2.11 -2.63
N ALA A 33 8.77 -1.35 -3.31
CA ALA A 33 8.61 0.09 -3.06
C ALA A 33 7.64 0.39 -1.90
N LEU A 34 6.81 -0.58 -1.45
CA LEU A 34 5.87 -0.38 -0.36
C LEU A 34 6.60 -0.20 0.99
N ARG A 35 6.01 0.65 1.84
CA ARG A 35 6.58 0.92 3.17
C ARG A 35 6.58 -0.33 4.05
N ALA A 36 7.68 -0.51 4.78
CA ALA A 36 7.76 -1.44 5.89
C ALA A 36 7.99 -0.69 7.21
N PHE A 37 7.55 -1.26 8.31
CA PHE A 37 7.81 -0.78 9.67
C PHE A 37 8.73 -1.75 10.41
N THR A 38 9.43 -1.25 11.43
CA THR A 38 10.34 -2.06 12.24
C THR A 38 9.65 -2.71 13.44
N SER A 39 8.47 -2.20 13.82
CA SER A 39 7.68 -2.69 14.94
C SER A 39 6.20 -2.31 14.78
N MET A 40 5.35 -2.98 15.57
CA MET A 40 3.93 -2.62 15.70
C MET A 40 3.77 -1.19 16.23
N ASP A 41 4.58 -0.75 17.17
CA ASP A 41 4.47 0.60 17.73
C ASP A 41 4.76 1.68 16.69
N GLU A 42 5.72 1.45 15.80
CA GLU A 42 5.99 2.35 14.67
C GLU A 42 4.81 2.35 13.66
N ALA A 43 4.28 1.18 13.33
CA ALA A 43 3.12 1.03 12.46
C ALA A 43 1.89 1.76 13.05
N TYR A 44 1.60 1.52 14.33
CA TYR A 44 0.49 2.17 15.02
C TYR A 44 0.63 3.70 15.03
N ALA A 45 1.79 4.23 15.41
CA ALA A 45 2.03 5.67 15.43
C ALA A 45 1.87 6.32 14.05
N ALA A 46 2.27 5.63 12.99
CA ALA A 46 2.10 6.12 11.62
C ALA A 46 0.63 6.12 11.18
N VAL A 47 -0.13 5.08 11.51
CA VAL A 47 -1.57 4.99 11.23
C VAL A 47 -2.34 6.01 12.05
N ASP A 48 -2.08 6.13 13.35
CA ASP A 48 -2.69 7.11 14.24
C ASP A 48 -2.45 8.54 13.75
N GLY A 49 -1.26 8.85 13.30
CA GLY A 49 -0.92 10.16 12.73
C GLY A 49 -1.71 10.53 11.47
N VAL A 50 -2.32 9.56 10.78
CA VAL A 50 -3.15 9.77 9.59
C VAL A 50 -4.63 9.69 9.91
N LEU A 51 -5.08 8.66 10.62
CA LEU A 51 -6.49 8.40 10.90
C LEU A 51 -7.00 9.06 12.19
N GLY A 52 -6.13 9.25 13.18
CA GLY A 52 -6.52 9.70 14.52
C GLY A 52 -7.26 8.59 15.26
N CYS A 53 -6.53 7.55 15.67
CA CYS A 53 -7.07 6.40 16.36
C CYS A 53 -7.70 6.77 17.71
N ASP A 54 -8.68 5.98 18.15
CA ASP A 54 -9.29 6.14 19.46
C ASP A 54 -8.27 5.89 20.58
N ALA A 55 -8.28 6.70 21.62
CA ALA A 55 -7.36 6.55 22.73
C ALA A 55 -7.53 5.22 23.49
N GLU A 56 -8.77 4.74 23.57
CA GLU A 56 -9.15 3.46 24.18
C GLU A 56 -10.21 2.78 23.29
N PRO A 57 -9.80 2.16 22.16
CA PRO A 57 -10.75 1.50 21.27
C PRO A 57 -11.44 0.33 21.99
N ALA A 58 -12.76 0.22 21.80
CA ALA A 58 -13.53 -0.88 22.34
C ALA A 58 -13.34 -2.16 21.53
N GLY A 59 -13.47 -3.32 22.19
CA GLY A 59 -13.41 -4.63 21.53
C GLY A 59 -12.06 -5.32 21.59
N GLU A 60 -11.94 -6.34 20.75
CA GLU A 60 -10.70 -7.11 20.57
C GLU A 60 -10.38 -7.18 19.08
N PRO A 61 -9.10 -7.30 18.69
CA PRO A 61 -8.72 -7.42 17.30
C PRO A 61 -9.44 -8.59 16.62
N ILE A 62 -9.91 -8.34 15.40
CA ILE A 62 -10.64 -9.31 14.59
C ILE A 62 -9.61 -10.25 13.96
N THR A 63 -9.70 -11.54 14.29
CA THR A 63 -8.91 -12.57 13.61
C THR A 63 -9.70 -13.12 12.44
N PRO A 64 -9.09 -13.35 11.27
CA PRO A 64 -9.73 -14.07 10.18
C PRO A 64 -10.24 -15.44 10.68
N ALA A 65 -11.47 -15.79 10.31
CA ALA A 65 -12.18 -16.97 10.83
C ALA A 65 -11.48 -18.31 10.54
N ASP A 66 -10.60 -18.37 9.55
CA ASP A 66 -9.88 -19.59 9.13
C ASP A 66 -8.59 -19.89 9.91
N GLY A 67 -8.44 -19.23 11.04
CA GLY A 67 -7.84 -19.92 12.14
C GLY A 67 -6.35 -20.00 12.25
N GLY A 68 -5.64 -19.09 12.13
CA GLY A 68 -4.32 -19.06 12.69
C GLY A 68 -3.85 -17.61 12.76
N ALA A 69 -3.34 -17.19 13.88
CA ALA A 69 -2.67 -15.90 13.97
C ALA A 69 -1.53 -15.87 12.96
N LEU A 70 -1.81 -15.33 11.76
CA LEU A 70 -0.78 -15.05 10.75
C LEU A 70 0.00 -13.80 11.14
N THR A 71 -0.65 -12.93 11.93
CA THR A 71 -0.06 -11.71 12.48
C THR A 71 0.85 -12.03 13.66
N SER A 72 1.94 -11.30 13.77
CA SER A 72 2.79 -11.35 14.96
C SER A 72 2.24 -10.49 16.09
N GLU A 73 1.64 -9.35 15.73
CA GLU A 73 1.02 -8.41 16.66
C GLU A 73 -0.18 -7.74 16.00
N GLN A 74 -1.19 -7.41 16.82
CA GLN A 74 -2.41 -6.71 16.41
C GLN A 74 -2.75 -5.61 17.40
N LYS A 75 -3.23 -4.46 16.89
CA LYS A 75 -3.78 -3.36 17.69
C LYS A 75 -5.03 -2.80 17.04
N LEU A 76 -6.01 -2.38 17.85
CA LEU A 76 -7.14 -1.63 17.34
C LEU A 76 -6.78 -0.15 17.19
N CYS A 77 -7.21 0.44 16.08
CA CYS A 77 -7.27 1.88 15.86
C CYS A 77 -8.64 2.43 16.29
N SER A 78 -9.70 1.65 16.04
CA SER A 78 -11.06 1.88 16.56
C SER A 78 -11.74 0.53 16.73
N GLU A 79 -13.00 0.52 17.18
CA GLU A 79 -13.79 -0.71 17.38
C GLU A 79 -13.79 -1.64 16.14
N ASN A 80 -13.83 -1.06 14.92
CA ASN A 80 -13.93 -1.80 13.66
C ASN A 80 -12.72 -1.63 12.73
N VAL A 81 -11.65 -0.97 13.19
CA VAL A 81 -10.42 -0.76 12.44
C VAL A 81 -9.25 -1.32 13.21
N GLN A 82 -8.59 -2.32 12.65
CA GLN A 82 -7.42 -2.94 13.27
C GLN A 82 -6.15 -2.74 12.44
N ILE A 83 -5.03 -2.82 13.10
CA ILE A 83 -3.69 -2.77 12.54
C ILE A 83 -3.04 -4.10 12.83
N ASP A 84 -2.60 -4.77 11.77
CA ASP A 84 -1.90 -6.05 11.81
C ASP A 84 -0.45 -5.87 11.42
N PHE A 85 0.46 -6.45 12.17
CA PHE A 85 1.89 -6.45 11.88
C PHE A 85 2.37 -7.89 11.63
N TYR A 86 3.18 -8.07 10.58
CA TYR A 86 3.63 -9.37 10.11
C TYR A 86 5.15 -9.48 10.15
N LEU A 87 5.66 -10.66 10.54
CA LEU A 87 7.11 -10.91 10.56
C LEU A 87 7.71 -11.12 9.16
N ASN A 88 6.87 -11.52 8.20
CA ASN A 88 7.30 -11.78 6.83
C ASN A 88 6.16 -11.57 5.84
N GLU A 89 6.52 -11.39 4.58
CA GLU A 89 5.59 -11.11 3.49
C GLU A 89 4.67 -12.29 3.17
N ASP A 90 5.14 -13.53 3.34
CA ASP A 90 4.31 -14.74 3.10
C ASP A 90 3.12 -14.81 4.05
N ALA A 91 3.31 -14.40 5.32
CA ALA A 91 2.24 -14.35 6.30
C ALA A 91 1.22 -13.25 5.96
N LEU A 92 1.70 -12.07 5.56
CA LEU A 92 0.83 -10.98 5.09
C LEU A 92 0.03 -11.40 3.87
N GLN A 93 0.67 -12.04 2.88
CA GLN A 93 -0.01 -12.46 1.66
C GLN A 93 -1.12 -13.47 1.94
N LYS A 94 -0.88 -14.44 2.83
CA LYS A 94 -1.92 -15.39 3.26
C LYS A 94 -3.08 -14.70 3.98
N ALA A 95 -2.81 -13.72 4.84
CA ALA A 95 -3.84 -12.94 5.50
C ALA A 95 -4.66 -12.15 4.47
N LEU A 96 -4.01 -11.54 3.48
CA LEU A 96 -4.67 -10.83 2.39
C LEU A 96 -5.60 -11.76 1.59
N GLU A 97 -5.16 -12.98 1.27
CA GLU A 97 -5.98 -13.98 0.58
C GLU A 97 -7.24 -14.36 1.38
N ILE A 98 -7.14 -14.45 2.71
CA ILE A 98 -8.30 -14.73 3.57
C ILE A 98 -9.29 -13.57 3.52
N TRP A 99 -8.81 -12.31 3.67
CA TRP A 99 -9.67 -11.15 3.60
C TRP A 99 -10.33 -10.98 2.23
N THR A 100 -9.56 -11.12 1.15
CA THR A 100 -10.08 -10.98 -0.22
C THR A 100 -11.00 -12.14 -0.64
N GLY A 101 -10.89 -13.29 0.00
CA GLY A 101 -11.81 -14.43 -0.20
C GLY A 101 -13.10 -14.36 0.61
N SER A 102 -13.23 -13.37 1.50
CA SER A 102 -14.46 -13.16 2.29
C SER A 102 -15.58 -12.58 1.42
N ASN A 103 -16.83 -12.96 1.72
CA ASN A 103 -18.05 -12.45 1.07
C ASN A 103 -19.09 -11.95 2.09
N GLN A 104 -18.63 -11.47 3.24
CA GLN A 104 -19.51 -11.06 4.35
C GLN A 104 -19.88 -9.57 4.33
N GLY A 105 -19.41 -8.81 3.38
CA GLY A 105 -19.56 -7.36 3.26
C GLY A 105 -18.25 -6.72 2.83
N GLU A 106 -18.27 -5.40 2.60
CA GLU A 106 -17.07 -4.70 2.17
C GLU A 106 -16.05 -4.57 3.31
N VAL A 107 -14.83 -4.96 3.03
CA VAL A 107 -13.66 -4.79 3.91
C VAL A 107 -12.66 -3.91 3.19
N HIS A 108 -12.32 -2.78 3.80
CA HIS A 108 -11.33 -1.85 3.26
C HIS A 108 -9.95 -2.17 3.83
N LEU A 109 -8.98 -2.34 2.95
CA LEU A 109 -7.63 -2.77 3.28
C LEU A 109 -6.60 -1.75 2.81
N ALA A 110 -5.69 -1.35 3.70
CA ALA A 110 -4.46 -0.66 3.34
C ALA A 110 -3.28 -1.51 3.79
N ARG A 111 -2.33 -1.79 2.90
CA ARG A 111 -1.19 -2.66 3.24
C ARG A 111 0.14 -2.09 2.78
N GLY A 112 1.19 -2.42 3.50
CA GLY A 112 2.57 -2.28 3.07
C GLY A 112 3.25 -3.64 2.92
N ARG A 113 4.56 -3.69 3.17
CA ARG A 113 5.34 -4.93 3.07
C ARG A 113 5.14 -5.90 4.24
N ASN A 114 4.89 -5.36 5.44
CA ASN A 114 4.78 -6.14 6.67
C ASN A 114 3.71 -5.61 7.62
N TRP A 115 2.78 -4.82 7.12
CA TRP A 115 1.66 -4.30 7.88
C TRP A 115 0.40 -4.24 7.03
N MET A 116 -0.73 -4.30 7.68
CA MET A 116 -2.04 -4.12 7.06
C MET A 116 -2.98 -3.42 8.04
N VAL A 117 -3.77 -2.50 7.54
CA VAL A 117 -4.94 -1.95 8.24
C VAL A 117 -6.17 -2.55 7.62
N VAL A 118 -7.04 -3.06 8.47
CA VAL A 118 -8.30 -3.71 8.09
C VAL A 118 -9.45 -2.97 8.72
N ASP A 119 -10.33 -2.45 7.90
CA ASP A 119 -11.58 -1.83 8.32
C ASP A 119 -12.76 -2.71 7.94
N VAL A 120 -13.45 -3.20 8.95
CA VAL A 120 -14.62 -4.07 8.84
C VAL A 120 -15.93 -3.38 9.22
N THR A 121 -15.95 -2.05 9.17
CA THR A 121 -17.14 -1.25 9.61
C THR A 121 -18.41 -1.70 8.89
N ASP A 122 -18.36 -1.88 7.56
CA ASP A 122 -19.52 -2.35 6.80
C ASP A 122 -20.00 -3.75 7.25
N VAL A 123 -19.08 -4.68 7.44
CA VAL A 123 -19.38 -6.04 7.92
C VAL A 123 -19.99 -6.01 9.32
N ALA A 124 -19.46 -5.17 10.20
CA ALA A 124 -19.86 -5.12 11.60
C ALA A 124 -21.20 -4.38 11.83
N THR A 125 -21.43 -3.32 11.05
CA THR A 125 -22.56 -2.39 11.28
C THR A 125 -23.61 -2.41 10.17
N GLY A 126 -23.26 -2.88 8.97
CA GLY A 126 -24.06 -2.74 7.75
C GLY A 126 -24.07 -1.32 7.19
N GLU A 127 -23.16 -0.46 7.65
CA GLU A 127 -23.04 0.92 7.21
C GLU A 127 -21.67 1.16 6.57
N PRO A 128 -21.59 1.99 5.50
CA PRO A 128 -20.30 2.29 4.85
C PRO A 128 -19.31 2.90 5.84
N THR A 129 -18.04 2.57 5.68
CA THR A 129 -16.98 3.18 6.49
C THR A 129 -16.89 4.69 6.28
N THR A 130 -16.51 5.39 7.34
CA THR A 130 -16.15 6.82 7.30
C THR A 130 -14.65 7.04 7.41
N TRP A 131 -13.86 5.96 7.54
CA TRP A 131 -12.42 6.01 7.62
C TRP A 131 -11.80 6.17 6.24
N ASP A 132 -10.83 7.06 6.10
CA ASP A 132 -10.10 7.32 4.84
C ASP A 132 -8.95 6.31 4.67
N ILE A 133 -9.30 5.03 4.48
CA ILE A 133 -8.33 3.94 4.35
C ILE A 133 -7.52 4.05 3.04
N GLU A 134 -8.13 4.56 1.96
CA GLU A 134 -7.43 4.85 0.71
C GLU A 134 -6.39 5.95 0.91
N GLY A 135 -6.78 7.08 1.51
CA GLY A 135 -5.86 8.15 1.84
C GLY A 135 -4.76 7.75 2.83
N LEU A 136 -5.04 6.80 3.74
CA LEU A 136 -4.03 6.19 4.58
C LEU A 136 -2.98 5.45 3.76
N ALA A 137 -3.42 4.59 2.82
CA ALA A 137 -2.53 3.84 1.95
C ALA A 137 -1.61 4.78 1.17
N ASP A 138 -2.17 5.82 0.56
CA ASP A 138 -1.41 6.83 -0.19
C ASP A 138 -0.34 7.52 0.68
N ARG A 139 -0.72 7.96 1.88
CA ARG A 139 0.20 8.68 2.80
C ARG A 139 1.30 7.80 3.37
N LEU A 140 1.04 6.52 3.54
CA LEU A 140 1.99 5.56 4.07
C LEU A 140 2.74 4.79 2.98
N ASN A 141 2.63 5.18 1.71
CA ASN A 141 3.20 4.46 0.58
C ASN A 141 2.83 2.97 0.62
N GLY A 142 1.54 2.73 0.78
CA GLY A 142 0.91 1.42 0.80
C GLY A 142 0.06 1.19 -0.43
N GLU A 143 -0.64 0.07 -0.46
CA GLU A 143 -1.60 -0.32 -1.48
C GLU A 143 -2.99 -0.43 -0.84
N TYR A 144 -4.00 0.17 -1.48
CA TYR A 144 -5.39 0.09 -1.07
C TYR A 144 -6.16 -0.95 -1.88
N SER A 145 -7.06 -1.66 -1.23
CA SER A 145 -8.00 -2.58 -1.89
C SER A 145 -9.30 -2.72 -1.08
N VAL A 146 -10.37 -3.11 -1.78
CA VAL A 146 -11.66 -3.47 -1.16
C VAL A 146 -11.91 -4.94 -1.44
N ALA A 147 -12.25 -5.70 -0.40
CA ALA A 147 -12.63 -7.10 -0.47
C ALA A 147 -14.12 -7.26 -0.17
N GLY A 148 -14.73 -8.35 -0.64
CA GLY A 148 -16.11 -8.69 -0.30
C GLY A 148 -17.20 -7.92 -1.05
N ALA A 149 -16.84 -7.11 -2.07
CA ALA A 149 -17.79 -6.35 -2.89
C ALA A 149 -18.50 -7.23 -3.94
#